data_d96c5b6126c62a85b662a352c72acb55
#
_entry.id   d96c5b6126c62a85b662a352c72acb55
#
_cell.length_a   1.000
_cell.length_b   1.000
_cell.length_c   1.000
_cell.angle_alpha   90.00
_cell.angle_beta   90.00
_cell.angle_gamma   90.00
#
_symmetry.space_group_name_H-M   'P 1'
#
loop_
_entity.id
_entity.type
_entity.pdbx_description
1 polymer ?
#
loop_
_entity_poly.entity_id
_entity_poly.type
_entity_poly.pdbx_seq_one_letter_code
_entity_poly.pdbx_strand_id
1 'polypeptide(L)'
;MVSGFSKKEEKAYDYLLVLGAQVKETGPSVVLQYRLDQAVLYLETHPETRCIVSGGQGNNEPWTEAEGMKSYLIQKGIAEERILKEEDSLKTNQNIRNSMKLIPEHASVGIVTNNFHMFRALKIAKKQGMTDFGGLAAGSKPFYLPNNMLREFFGIVKDFLKGNL
;
A
#
# COMPACT_ATOMS: atom_id res chain seq x y z
N MET A 1 18.98 -0.71 35.68
CA MET A 1 19.51 -1.23 34.40
C MET A 1 18.37 -1.12 33.39
N VAL A 2 18.33 -0.04 32.59
CA VAL A 2 17.28 0.20 31.61
C VAL A 2 17.76 -0.43 30.31
N SER A 3 17.15 -1.55 29.92
CA SER A 3 17.41 -2.15 28.61
C SER A 3 16.80 -1.22 27.57
N GLY A 4 17.68 -0.47 26.90
CA GLY A 4 17.30 0.31 25.73
C GLY A 4 16.89 -0.63 24.60
N PHE A 5 15.61 -0.86 24.45
CA PHE A 5 15.09 -1.25 23.14
C PHE A 5 15.33 -0.02 22.24
N SER A 6 16.39 -0.08 21.47
CA SER A 6 16.61 0.83 20.35
C SER A 6 15.40 0.70 19.45
N LYS A 7 14.47 1.66 19.52
CA LYS A 7 13.44 1.87 18.54
C LYS A 7 14.22 2.10 17.25
N LYS A 8 14.25 1.10 16.36
CA LYS A 8 14.85 1.26 15.03
C LYS A 8 14.13 2.46 14.44
N GLU A 9 14.84 3.56 14.24
CA GLU A 9 14.25 4.76 13.64
C GLU A 9 13.66 4.33 12.31
N GLU A 10 12.36 4.44 12.19
CA GLU A 10 11.64 4.12 10.97
C GLU A 10 12.06 5.15 9.91
N LYS A 11 12.51 4.68 8.74
CA LYS A 11 12.97 5.57 7.68
C LYS A 11 11.87 6.56 7.33
N ALA A 12 12.20 7.85 7.27
CA ALA A 12 11.29 8.88 6.78
C ALA A 12 11.23 8.82 5.25
N TYR A 13 10.06 8.44 4.71
CA TYR A 13 9.80 8.44 3.27
C TYR A 13 9.15 9.76 2.84
N ASP A 14 9.48 10.23 1.63
CA ASP A 14 8.82 11.40 1.03
C ASP A 14 7.37 11.09 0.69
N TYR A 15 7.12 9.89 0.19
CA TYR A 15 5.80 9.38 -0.18
C TYR A 15 5.52 8.04 0.47
N LEU A 16 4.27 7.87 0.86
CA LEU A 16 3.70 6.60 1.24
C LEU A 16 2.77 6.14 0.11
N LEU A 17 2.97 4.94 -0.40
CA LEU A 17 2.09 4.34 -1.41
C LEU A 17 1.28 3.22 -0.76
N VAL A 18 0.00 3.43 -0.58
CA VAL A 18 -0.93 2.43 -0.05
C VAL A 18 -1.58 1.69 -1.22
N LEU A 19 -1.29 0.40 -1.31
CA LEU A 19 -1.89 -0.45 -2.35
C LEU A 19 -3.32 -0.84 -1.96
N GLY A 20 -4.25 -0.64 -2.88
CA GLY A 20 -5.66 -0.94 -2.68
C GLY A 20 -5.96 -2.42 -2.51
N ALA A 21 -7.10 -2.65 -1.95
CA ALA A 21 -7.80 -3.92 -1.86
C ALA A 21 -9.29 -3.61 -1.91
N GLN A 22 -10.14 -4.59 -1.72
CA GLN A 22 -11.58 -4.41 -1.89
C GLN A 22 -12.19 -3.34 -0.96
N VAL A 23 -13.03 -2.50 -1.51
CA VAL A 23 -13.96 -1.62 -0.78
C VAL A 23 -15.40 -2.13 -0.90
N LYS A 24 -16.20 -1.90 0.13
CA LYS A 24 -17.60 -2.29 0.24
C LYS A 24 -18.45 -1.06 0.52
N GLU A 25 -19.77 -1.17 0.42
CA GLU A 25 -20.67 -0.08 0.79
C GLU A 25 -20.51 0.36 2.25
N THR A 26 -20.15 -0.57 3.13
CA THR A 26 -19.89 -0.31 4.56
C THR A 26 -18.51 0.25 4.85
N GLY A 27 -17.63 0.34 3.86
CA GLY A 27 -16.26 0.82 3.99
C GLY A 27 -15.20 -0.15 3.48
N PRO A 28 -13.92 0.10 3.78
CA PRO A 28 -12.84 -0.78 3.39
C PRO A 28 -13.01 -2.21 3.93
N SER A 29 -12.60 -3.21 3.14
CA SER A 29 -12.51 -4.59 3.63
C SER A 29 -11.53 -4.69 4.80
N VAL A 30 -11.62 -5.76 5.59
CA VAL A 30 -10.73 -5.97 6.74
C VAL A 30 -9.25 -5.95 6.32
N VAL A 31 -8.92 -6.59 5.18
CA VAL A 31 -7.56 -6.56 4.62
C VAL A 31 -7.10 -5.15 4.33
N LEU A 32 -7.96 -4.32 3.74
CA LEU A 32 -7.64 -2.93 3.43
C LEU A 32 -7.54 -2.08 4.69
N GLN A 33 -8.37 -2.31 5.69
CA GLN A 33 -8.29 -1.60 6.97
C GLN A 33 -6.93 -1.77 7.64
N TYR A 34 -6.36 -2.98 7.65
CA TYR A 34 -5.00 -3.20 8.19
C TYR A 34 -3.95 -2.34 7.49
N ARG A 35 -4.04 -2.20 6.16
CA ARG A 35 -3.13 -1.32 5.40
C ARG A 35 -3.33 0.14 5.75
N LEU A 36 -4.57 0.58 5.82
CA LEU A 36 -4.90 1.98 6.14
C LEU A 36 -4.51 2.35 7.58
N ASP A 37 -4.72 1.46 8.53
CA ASP A 37 -4.32 1.69 9.93
C ASP A 37 -2.79 1.81 10.06
N GLN A 38 -2.04 0.98 9.31
CA GLN A 38 -0.58 1.11 9.25
C GLN A 38 -0.17 2.46 8.62
N ALA A 39 -0.85 2.89 7.57
CA ALA A 39 -0.60 4.18 6.95
C ALA A 39 -0.89 5.34 7.91
N VAL A 40 -1.99 5.30 8.65
CA VAL A 40 -2.34 6.31 9.65
C VAL A 40 -1.24 6.45 10.71
N LEU A 41 -0.80 5.33 11.29
CA LEU A 41 0.28 5.33 12.29
C LEU A 41 1.55 5.99 11.76
N TYR A 42 1.93 5.68 10.53
CA TYR A 42 3.11 6.27 9.91
C TYR A 42 2.93 7.77 9.64
N LEU A 43 1.81 8.16 9.06
CA LEU A 43 1.54 9.55 8.67
C LEU A 43 1.39 10.49 9.86
N GLU A 44 0.91 9.99 10.99
CA GLU A 44 0.81 10.76 12.23
C GLU A 44 2.19 11.13 12.81
N THR A 45 3.18 10.28 12.63
CA THR A 45 4.56 10.49 13.11
C THR A 45 5.49 11.11 12.06
N HIS A 46 5.05 11.22 10.81
CA HIS A 46 5.81 11.78 9.69
C HIS A 46 4.98 12.84 8.95
N PRO A 47 4.84 14.04 9.51
CA PRO A 47 3.92 15.06 8.98
C PRO A 47 4.29 15.58 7.59
N GLU A 48 5.54 15.44 7.15
CA GLU A 48 6.02 15.87 5.83
C GLU A 48 5.79 14.82 4.74
N THR A 49 5.46 13.58 5.11
CA THR A 49 5.19 12.51 4.16
C THR A 49 3.83 12.70 3.50
N ARG A 50 3.80 12.65 2.18
CA ARG A 50 2.56 12.63 1.39
C ARG A 50 2.11 11.20 1.16
N CYS A 51 0.82 11.00 0.98
CA CYS A 51 0.23 9.68 0.81
C CYS A 51 -0.42 9.54 -0.57
N ILE A 52 -0.06 8.49 -1.30
CA ILE A 52 -0.75 8.08 -2.52
C ILE A 52 -1.57 6.84 -2.18
N VAL A 53 -2.87 6.90 -2.45
CA VAL A 53 -3.77 5.77 -2.35
C VAL A 53 -4.10 5.30 -3.76
N SER A 54 -3.81 4.04 -4.06
CA SER A 54 -3.86 3.52 -5.42
C SER A 54 -4.80 2.32 -5.54
N GLY A 55 -5.78 2.44 -6.39
CA GLY A 55 -6.72 1.39 -6.74
C GLY A 55 -7.94 1.92 -7.48
N GLY A 56 -8.26 1.29 -8.61
CA GLY A 56 -9.45 1.57 -9.39
C GLY A 56 -10.72 0.95 -8.81
N GLN A 57 -11.78 0.96 -9.60
CA GLN A 57 -13.07 0.38 -9.22
C GLN A 57 -13.19 -1.04 -9.77
N GLY A 58 -13.30 -2.02 -8.88
CA GLY A 58 -13.61 -3.40 -9.25
C GLY A 58 -15.09 -3.57 -9.65
N ASN A 59 -15.41 -4.68 -10.30
CA ASN A 59 -16.76 -4.94 -10.84
C ASN A 59 -17.88 -4.92 -9.79
N ASN A 60 -17.57 -5.27 -8.55
CA ASN A 60 -18.51 -5.35 -7.43
C ASN A 60 -18.24 -4.28 -6.37
N GLU A 61 -17.58 -3.20 -6.73
CA GLU A 61 -17.26 -2.12 -5.81
C GLU A 61 -18.12 -0.88 -6.09
N PRO A 62 -18.63 -0.19 -5.03
CA PRO A 62 -19.52 0.96 -5.20
C PRO A 62 -18.80 2.22 -5.70
N TRP A 63 -17.48 2.31 -5.45
CA TRP A 63 -16.57 3.38 -5.88
C TRP A 63 -15.16 2.86 -6.04
N THR A 64 -14.22 3.70 -6.47
CA THR A 64 -12.82 3.29 -6.58
C THR A 64 -12.22 2.96 -5.22
N GLU A 65 -11.29 2.03 -5.18
CA GLU A 65 -10.56 1.70 -3.95
C GLU A 65 -9.83 2.94 -3.41
N ALA A 66 -9.25 3.75 -4.29
CA ALA A 66 -8.58 4.99 -3.92
C ALA A 66 -9.53 5.99 -3.24
N GLU A 67 -10.77 6.14 -3.71
CA GLU A 67 -11.77 7.00 -3.07
C GLU A 67 -12.13 6.50 -1.67
N GLY A 68 -12.38 5.21 -1.53
CA GLY A 68 -12.66 4.59 -0.23
C GLY A 68 -11.50 4.73 0.75
N MET A 69 -10.27 4.58 0.28
CA MET A 69 -9.06 4.76 1.09
C MET A 69 -8.88 6.22 1.53
N LYS A 70 -9.04 7.16 0.60
CA LYS A 70 -8.94 8.60 0.92
C LYS A 70 -9.96 9.00 1.98
N SER A 71 -11.22 8.59 1.83
CA SER A 71 -12.28 8.87 2.80
C SER A 71 -11.94 8.33 4.19
N TYR A 72 -11.42 7.12 4.27
CA TYR A 72 -10.99 6.53 5.54
C TYR A 72 -9.86 7.31 6.21
N LEU A 73 -8.83 7.69 5.46
CA LEU A 73 -7.71 8.48 5.99
C LEU A 73 -8.15 9.84 6.51
N ILE A 74 -9.04 10.53 5.80
CA ILE A 74 -9.61 11.81 6.23
C ILE A 74 -10.39 11.64 7.53
N GLN A 75 -11.20 10.60 7.66
CA GLN A 75 -11.93 10.30 8.90
C GLN A 75 -11.00 10.04 10.08
N LYS A 76 -9.81 9.52 9.82
CA LYS A 76 -8.77 9.29 10.85
C LYS A 76 -7.92 10.52 11.16
N GLY A 77 -8.20 11.66 10.54
CA GLY A 77 -7.55 12.93 10.83
C GLY A 77 -6.37 13.27 9.92
N ILE A 78 -6.13 12.53 8.87
CA ILE A 78 -5.10 12.88 7.88
C ILE A 78 -5.63 14.00 6.99
N ALA A 79 -4.86 15.08 6.84
CA ALA A 79 -5.22 16.23 6.03
C ALA A 79 -5.41 15.84 4.55
N GLU A 80 -6.50 16.32 3.94
CA GLU A 80 -6.84 15.97 2.56
C GLU A 80 -5.76 16.33 1.55
N GLU A 81 -5.11 17.47 1.73
CA GLU A 81 -4.03 17.96 0.86
C GLU A 81 -2.77 17.08 0.87
N ARG A 82 -2.63 16.19 1.83
CA ARG A 82 -1.56 15.19 1.88
C ARG A 82 -1.86 13.94 1.05
N ILE A 83 -3.10 13.77 0.60
CA ILE A 83 -3.57 12.52 0.00
C ILE A 83 -3.78 12.72 -1.51
N LEU A 84 -3.05 11.93 -2.31
CA LEU A 84 -3.21 11.83 -3.75
C LEU A 84 -3.91 10.53 -4.11
N LYS A 85 -4.83 10.57 -5.07
CA LYS A 85 -5.53 9.38 -5.58
C LYS A 85 -4.96 8.91 -6.91
N GLU A 86 -4.80 7.60 -7.06
CA GLU A 86 -4.61 6.93 -8.34
C GLU A 86 -5.78 5.94 -8.51
N GLU A 87 -6.62 6.15 -9.50
CA GLU A 87 -7.93 5.51 -9.62
C GLU A 87 -8.10 4.60 -10.85
N ASP A 88 -7.05 4.46 -11.67
CA ASP A 88 -7.16 3.76 -12.95
C ASP A 88 -6.68 2.30 -12.88
N SER A 89 -6.05 1.90 -11.80
CA SER A 89 -5.40 0.60 -11.68
C SER A 89 -6.35 -0.51 -11.26
N LEU A 90 -6.27 -1.63 -11.96
CA LEU A 90 -7.01 -2.87 -11.64
C LEU A 90 -6.10 -4.01 -11.19
N LYS A 91 -4.78 -3.84 -11.25
CA LYS A 91 -3.76 -4.85 -10.91
C LYS A 91 -2.58 -4.20 -10.20
N THR A 92 -1.86 -4.98 -9.40
CA THR A 92 -0.72 -4.48 -8.60
C THR A 92 0.36 -3.81 -9.45
N ASN A 93 0.71 -4.38 -10.61
CA ASN A 93 1.70 -3.75 -11.50
C ASN A 93 1.23 -2.39 -12.03
N GLN A 94 -0.05 -2.22 -12.28
CA GLN A 94 -0.64 -0.93 -12.67
C GLN A 94 -0.65 0.06 -11.50
N ASN A 95 -1.02 -0.40 -10.29
CA ASN A 95 -0.98 0.42 -9.08
C ASN A 95 0.39 1.08 -8.91
N ILE A 96 1.45 0.30 -8.99
CA ILE A 96 2.82 0.79 -8.82
C ILE A 96 3.21 1.70 -9.99
N ARG A 97 3.02 1.26 -11.23
CA ARG A 97 3.38 2.04 -12.43
C ARG A 97 2.66 3.38 -12.51
N ASN A 98 1.36 3.38 -12.28
CA ASN A 98 0.56 4.61 -12.36
C ASN A 98 0.88 5.56 -11.20
N SER A 99 1.12 5.03 -10.01
CA SER A 99 1.53 5.83 -8.86
C SER A 99 2.91 6.47 -9.04
N MET A 100 3.84 5.79 -9.71
CA MET A 100 5.16 6.37 -10.02
C MET A 100 5.07 7.65 -10.85
N LYS A 101 4.04 7.81 -11.66
CA LYS A 101 3.80 9.04 -12.43
C LYS A 101 3.46 10.25 -11.55
N LEU A 102 2.97 10.01 -10.34
CA LEU A 102 2.62 11.03 -9.34
C LEU A 102 3.79 11.36 -8.40
N ILE A 103 4.86 10.58 -8.45
CA ILE A 103 6.01 10.69 -7.56
C ILE A 103 7.16 11.36 -8.30
N PRO A 104 7.75 12.43 -7.74
CA PRO A 104 8.95 13.03 -8.32
C PRO A 104 10.09 12.01 -8.43
N GLU A 105 10.89 12.15 -9.47
CA GLU A 105 12.13 11.39 -9.63
C GLU A 105 13.02 11.59 -8.38
N HIS A 106 13.65 10.53 -7.90
CA HIS A 106 14.50 10.52 -6.69
C HIS A 106 13.77 10.65 -5.34
N ALA A 107 12.46 10.79 -5.30
CA ALA A 107 11.72 10.74 -4.03
C ALA A 107 11.74 9.32 -3.43
N SER A 108 11.84 9.24 -2.12
CA SER A 108 11.76 7.97 -1.40
C SER A 108 10.31 7.54 -1.17
N VAL A 109 10.03 6.24 -1.29
CA VAL A 109 8.68 5.68 -1.25
C VAL A 109 8.58 4.53 -0.27
N GLY A 110 7.69 4.62 0.69
CA GLY A 110 7.27 3.50 1.53
C GLY A 110 6.03 2.82 0.95
N ILE A 111 6.10 1.56 0.60
CA ILE A 111 4.97 0.79 0.07
C ILE A 111 4.24 0.10 1.21
N VAL A 112 2.96 0.41 1.38
CA VAL A 112 2.09 -0.19 2.40
C VAL A 112 1.22 -1.25 1.77
N THR A 113 1.40 -2.47 2.22
CA THR A 113 0.56 -3.62 1.87
C THR A 113 0.66 -4.68 2.97
N ASN A 114 -0.14 -5.73 2.89
CA ASN A 114 -0.09 -6.80 3.89
C ASN A 114 1.20 -7.62 3.75
N ASN A 115 1.65 -8.19 4.86
CA ASN A 115 2.87 -8.98 4.93
C ASN A 115 2.93 -10.10 3.87
N PHE A 116 1.82 -10.83 3.64
CA PHE A 116 1.76 -11.89 2.64
C PHE A 116 1.92 -11.39 1.19
N HIS A 117 1.63 -10.12 0.91
CA HIS A 117 1.72 -9.51 -0.42
C HIS A 117 3.02 -8.71 -0.65
N MET A 118 3.74 -8.39 0.42
CA MET A 118 4.87 -7.45 0.38
C MET A 118 5.98 -7.89 -0.58
N PHE A 119 6.35 -9.14 -0.57
CA PHE A 119 7.41 -9.65 -1.44
C PHE A 119 7.12 -9.37 -2.92
N ARG A 120 5.90 -9.68 -3.37
CA ARG A 120 5.47 -9.46 -4.76
C ARG A 120 5.45 -7.97 -5.10
N ALA A 121 4.91 -7.12 -4.22
CA ALA A 121 4.87 -5.69 -4.43
C ALA A 121 6.26 -5.06 -4.58
N LEU A 122 7.20 -5.42 -3.72
CA LEU A 122 8.58 -4.92 -3.80
C LEU A 122 9.31 -5.39 -5.06
N LYS A 123 9.10 -6.64 -5.48
CA LYS A 123 9.66 -7.16 -6.74
C LYS A 123 9.14 -6.40 -7.96
N ILE A 124 7.84 -6.15 -8.00
CA ILE A 124 7.22 -5.36 -9.08
C ILE A 124 7.77 -3.93 -9.09
N ALA A 125 7.88 -3.28 -7.92
CA ALA A 125 8.42 -1.93 -7.81
C ALA A 125 9.86 -1.84 -8.35
N LYS A 126 10.71 -2.78 -7.97
CA LYS A 126 12.08 -2.88 -8.48
C LYS A 126 12.11 -3.08 -10.00
N LYS A 127 11.31 -3.99 -10.51
CA LYS A 127 11.22 -4.28 -11.95
C LYS A 127 10.78 -3.07 -12.77
N GLN A 128 9.92 -2.23 -12.21
CA GLN A 128 9.43 -1.03 -12.88
C GLN A 128 10.35 0.19 -12.74
N GLY A 129 11.51 0.03 -12.08
CA GLY A 129 12.53 1.06 -12.00
C GLY A 129 12.45 1.96 -10.78
N MET A 130 11.66 1.63 -9.76
CA MET A 130 11.69 2.34 -8.48
C MET A 130 13.03 2.11 -7.79
N THR A 131 13.72 3.17 -7.36
CA THR A 131 15.11 3.09 -6.88
C THR A 131 15.24 3.26 -5.37
N ASP A 132 14.55 4.21 -4.78
CA ASP A 132 14.58 4.46 -3.33
C ASP A 132 13.23 4.12 -2.71
N PHE A 133 13.05 2.87 -2.31
CA PHE A 133 11.80 2.39 -1.75
C PHE A 133 12.03 1.32 -0.69
N GLY A 134 11.02 1.13 0.14
CA GLY A 134 10.97 0.07 1.13
C GLY A 134 9.55 -0.34 1.43
N GLY A 135 9.38 -1.38 2.23
CA GLY A 135 8.07 -1.90 2.61
C GLY A 135 7.67 -1.51 4.02
N LEU A 136 6.41 -1.17 4.19
CA LEU A 136 5.73 -1.02 5.48
C LEU A 136 4.61 -2.06 5.55
N ALA A 137 4.93 -3.22 6.15
CA ALA A 137 4.01 -4.34 6.17
C ALA A 137 2.87 -4.10 7.15
N ALA A 138 1.64 -4.20 6.67
CA ALA A 138 0.45 -4.32 7.49
C ALA A 138 0.20 -5.78 7.86
N GLY A 139 -0.33 -6.01 9.05
CA GLY A 139 -0.72 -7.33 9.50
C GLY A 139 -1.88 -7.93 8.70
N SER A 140 -2.24 -9.15 9.07
CA SER A 140 -3.44 -9.84 8.57
C SER A 140 -3.99 -10.73 9.66
N LYS A 141 -5.28 -11.09 9.56
CA LYS A 141 -5.85 -12.06 10.48
C LYS A 141 -5.18 -13.42 10.27
N PRO A 142 -4.64 -14.08 11.31
CA PRO A 142 -3.94 -15.36 11.18
C PRO A 142 -4.78 -16.47 10.53
N PHE A 143 -6.08 -16.45 10.74
CA PHE A 143 -7.02 -17.43 10.17
C PHE A 143 -7.03 -17.45 8.64
N TYR A 144 -6.85 -16.28 7.99
CA TYR A 144 -6.85 -16.16 6.54
C TYR A 144 -5.46 -16.28 5.91
N LEU A 145 -4.42 -16.36 6.74
CA LEU A 145 -3.04 -16.34 6.27
C LEU A 145 -2.70 -17.47 5.29
N PRO A 146 -3.06 -18.75 5.53
CA PRO A 146 -2.76 -19.84 4.60
C PRO A 146 -3.38 -19.63 3.21
N ASN A 147 -4.64 -19.20 3.17
CA ASN A 147 -5.34 -18.95 1.91
C ASN A 147 -4.75 -17.76 1.16
N ASN A 148 -4.40 -16.70 1.87
CA ASN A 148 -3.76 -15.53 1.30
C ASN A 148 -2.38 -15.87 0.74
N MET A 149 -1.59 -16.67 1.45
CA MET A 149 -0.27 -17.11 0.99
C MET A 149 -0.35 -17.97 -0.27
N LEU A 150 -1.32 -18.88 -0.33
CA LEU A 150 -1.55 -19.72 -1.52
C LEU A 150 -1.91 -18.86 -2.73
N ARG A 151 -2.80 -17.89 -2.56
CA ARG A 151 -3.18 -16.93 -3.59
C ARG A 151 -1.97 -16.10 -4.06
N GLU A 152 -1.12 -15.66 -3.16
CA GLU A 152 0.09 -14.92 -3.50
C GLU A 152 1.11 -15.79 -4.24
N PHE A 153 1.25 -17.06 -3.87
CA PHE A 153 2.09 -17.99 -4.63
C PHE A 153 1.66 -18.07 -6.10
N PHE A 154 0.37 -18.26 -6.37
CA PHE A 154 -0.14 -18.26 -7.74
C PHE A 154 0.01 -16.90 -8.42
N GLY A 155 -0.13 -15.81 -7.68
CA GLY A 155 0.13 -14.44 -8.18
C GLY A 155 1.58 -14.26 -8.62
N ILE A 156 2.52 -14.74 -7.84
CA ILE A 156 3.97 -14.70 -8.16
C ILE A 156 4.26 -15.50 -9.43
N VAL A 157 3.75 -16.73 -9.52
CA VAL A 157 3.93 -17.59 -10.72
C VAL A 157 3.36 -16.89 -11.96
N LYS A 158 2.17 -16.33 -11.87
CA LYS A 158 1.52 -15.59 -12.96
C LYS A 158 2.34 -14.38 -13.40
N ASP A 159 2.81 -13.59 -12.45
CA ASP A 159 3.59 -12.38 -12.75
C ASP A 159 4.97 -12.73 -13.31
N PHE A 160 5.59 -13.80 -12.84
CA PHE A 160 6.84 -14.32 -13.41
C PHE A 160 6.64 -14.74 -14.88
N LEU A 161 5.59 -15.51 -15.16
CA LEU A 161 5.30 -15.95 -16.53
C LEU A 161 4.96 -14.80 -17.48
N LYS A 162 4.45 -13.68 -16.96
CA LYS A 162 4.13 -12.47 -17.73
C LYS A 162 5.30 -11.47 -17.81
N GLY A 163 6.42 -11.76 -17.18
CA GLY A 163 7.58 -10.87 -17.15
C GLY A 163 7.40 -9.62 -16.28
N ASN A 164 6.51 -9.66 -15.31
CA ASN A 164 6.28 -8.55 -14.36
C ASN A 164 7.21 -8.61 -13.13
N LEU A 165 7.92 -9.72 -12.92
CA LEU A 165 8.88 -9.91 -11.82
C LEU A 165 10.30 -10.02 -12.32
#